data_76d8af1a018adbad33e5661a138d5c4b
#
_entry.id   76d8af1a018adbad33e5661a138d5c4b
#
_cell.length_a   1.000
_cell.length_b   1.000
_cell.length_c   1.000
_cell.angle_alpha   90.00
_cell.angle_beta   90.00
_cell.angle_gamma   90.00
#
_symmetry.space_group_name_H-M   'P 1'
#
loop_
_entity.id
_entity.type
_entity.pdbx_description
1 polymer ?
#
loop_
_entity_poly.entity_id
_entity_poly.type
_entity_poly.pdbx_seq_one_letter_code
_entity_poly.pdbx_strand_id
1 'polypeptide(L)'
;MRPTIRSLVGGIAVVALLVAGSLSWLMASSDRNQPDPNDPSPLERGKVVYAEQCASCHGANLEGQPNWRKRLPNGRLPAPPHDRTGHTWHHSDRQLFEMTKNGTSGMMPGYETDMPAYKDVLSDADIWAVLSFIKSTWPADIRDRQHRMNQQNP
;
A
#
# COMPACT_ATOMS: atom_id res chain seq x y z
N MET A 1 -11.17 -47.74 -40.17
CA MET A 1 -10.68 -46.41 -40.58
C MET A 1 -9.66 -45.96 -39.56
N ARG A 2 -8.40 -45.78 -39.94
CA ARG A 2 -7.33 -45.28 -39.01
C ARG A 2 -7.37 -43.76 -39.06
N PRO A 3 -7.43 -43.05 -37.90
CA PRO A 3 -7.37 -41.59 -37.90
C PRO A 3 -6.02 -41.15 -38.43
N THR A 4 -6.03 -40.18 -39.33
CA THR A 4 -4.81 -39.66 -39.95
C THR A 4 -4.04 -38.82 -38.96
N ILE A 5 -2.71 -38.95 -38.91
CA ILE A 5 -1.76 -38.23 -38.03
C ILE A 5 -1.98 -36.70 -38.06
N ARG A 6 -2.49 -36.16 -39.14
CA ARG A 6 -2.83 -34.74 -39.30
C ARG A 6 -3.89 -34.22 -38.33
N SER A 7 -4.86 -35.05 -37.94
CA SER A 7 -5.94 -34.68 -37.01
C SER A 7 -5.46 -34.60 -35.57
N LEU A 8 -4.46 -35.42 -35.18
CA LEU A 8 -3.87 -35.44 -33.86
C LEU A 8 -2.96 -34.21 -33.59
N VAL A 9 -2.18 -33.78 -34.60
CA VAL A 9 -1.30 -32.63 -34.47
C VAL A 9 -2.08 -31.31 -34.32
N GLY A 10 -3.21 -31.17 -35.03
CA GLY A 10 -4.07 -30.01 -34.93
C GLY A 10 -4.71 -29.85 -33.55
N GLY A 11 -5.13 -30.96 -32.93
CA GLY A 11 -5.75 -30.95 -31.59
C GLY A 11 -4.77 -30.55 -30.49
N ILE A 12 -3.54 -31.03 -30.54
CA ILE A 12 -2.50 -30.72 -29.54
C ILE A 12 -2.10 -29.25 -29.63
N ALA A 13 -1.99 -28.68 -30.83
CA ALA A 13 -1.63 -27.26 -31.01
C ALA A 13 -2.69 -26.30 -30.43
N VAL A 14 -3.99 -26.61 -30.64
CA VAL A 14 -5.09 -25.80 -30.11
C VAL A 14 -5.13 -25.85 -28.59
N VAL A 15 -4.96 -27.01 -27.99
CA VAL A 15 -4.95 -27.17 -26.52
C VAL A 15 -3.75 -26.42 -25.91
N ALA A 16 -2.58 -26.48 -26.53
CA ALA A 16 -1.39 -25.77 -26.07
C ALA A 16 -1.56 -24.23 -26.10
N LEU A 17 -2.22 -23.69 -27.14
CA LEU A 17 -2.52 -22.27 -27.25
C LEU A 17 -3.55 -21.79 -26.21
N LEU A 18 -4.55 -22.62 -25.89
CA LEU A 18 -5.56 -22.28 -24.88
C LEU A 18 -4.96 -22.31 -23.47
N VAL A 19 -4.07 -23.25 -23.18
CA VAL A 19 -3.37 -23.33 -21.87
C VAL A 19 -2.38 -22.17 -21.70
N ALA A 20 -1.64 -21.83 -22.74
CA ALA A 20 -0.72 -20.69 -22.70
C ALA A 20 -1.47 -19.34 -22.54
N GLY A 21 -2.60 -19.18 -23.19
CA GLY A 21 -3.45 -17.99 -23.07
C GLY A 21 -4.05 -17.84 -21.66
N SER A 22 -4.53 -18.93 -21.06
CA SER A 22 -5.08 -18.91 -19.69
C SER A 22 -4.03 -18.68 -18.63
N LEU A 23 -2.80 -19.20 -18.81
CA LEU A 23 -1.70 -19.00 -17.88
C LEU A 23 -1.20 -17.54 -17.92
N SER A 24 -1.14 -16.94 -19.11
CA SER A 24 -0.78 -15.51 -19.27
C SER A 24 -1.82 -14.60 -18.63
N TRP A 25 -3.08 -14.97 -18.67
CA TRP A 25 -4.16 -14.19 -18.04
C TRP A 25 -4.12 -14.27 -16.51
N LEU A 26 -3.76 -15.43 -15.95
CA LEU A 26 -3.58 -15.63 -14.51
C LEU A 26 -2.36 -14.86 -13.97
N MET A 27 -1.28 -14.77 -14.74
CA MET A 27 -0.09 -14.00 -14.33
C MET A 27 -0.30 -12.47 -14.41
N ALA A 28 -1.14 -11.99 -15.32
CA ALA A 28 -1.51 -10.58 -15.41
C ALA A 28 -2.45 -10.10 -14.29
N SER A 29 -2.95 -11.01 -13.46
CA SER A 29 -3.92 -10.68 -12.41
C SER A 29 -3.26 -10.32 -11.06
N SER A 30 -1.95 -10.50 -10.92
CA SER A 30 -1.25 -10.33 -9.63
C SER A 30 -0.95 -8.88 -9.26
N ASP A 31 -1.14 -7.93 -10.17
CA ASP A 31 -0.73 -6.53 -9.96
C ASP A 31 -1.91 -5.53 -9.93
N ARG A 32 -3.16 -6.03 -9.87
CA ARG A 32 -4.36 -5.17 -9.94
C ARG A 32 -4.71 -4.45 -8.64
N ASN A 33 -3.97 -4.66 -7.57
CA ASN A 33 -4.25 -4.01 -6.29
C ASN A 33 -3.39 -2.77 -6.02
N GLN A 34 -2.46 -2.43 -6.91
CA GLN A 34 -1.77 -1.16 -6.80
C GLN A 34 -2.55 -0.11 -7.62
N PRO A 35 -2.98 1.00 -7.00
CA PRO A 35 -3.64 2.08 -7.73
C PRO A 35 -2.73 2.61 -8.83
N ASP A 36 -3.28 2.83 -10.03
CA ASP A 36 -2.57 3.53 -11.09
C ASP A 36 -2.12 4.91 -10.57
N PRO A 37 -0.82 5.22 -10.54
CA PRO A 37 -0.33 6.51 -10.06
C PRO A 37 -0.83 7.70 -10.88
N ASN A 38 -1.38 7.44 -12.08
CA ASN A 38 -1.96 8.46 -12.95
C ASN A 38 -3.50 8.54 -12.86
N ASP A 39 -4.15 7.63 -12.12
CA ASP A 39 -5.59 7.72 -11.87
C ASP A 39 -5.84 8.68 -10.70
N PRO A 40 -6.54 9.81 -10.92
CA PRO A 40 -6.85 10.76 -9.85
C PRO A 40 -7.84 10.20 -8.83
N SER A 41 -8.61 9.17 -9.16
CA SER A 41 -9.67 8.68 -8.27
C SER A 41 -9.14 8.06 -6.97
N PRO A 42 -8.02 7.32 -6.93
CA PRO A 42 -7.41 6.87 -5.68
C PRO A 42 -6.91 8.02 -4.81
N LEU A 43 -6.39 9.10 -5.38
CA LEU A 43 -5.91 10.25 -4.61
C LEU A 43 -7.06 11.01 -3.94
N GLU A 44 -8.16 11.24 -4.64
CA GLU A 44 -9.35 11.87 -4.07
C GLU A 44 -9.97 10.98 -2.98
N ARG A 45 -10.07 9.68 -3.22
CA ARG A 45 -10.51 8.72 -2.19
C ARG A 45 -9.58 8.75 -0.98
N GLY A 46 -8.26 8.73 -1.20
CA GLY A 46 -7.26 8.79 -0.14
C GLY A 46 -7.34 10.06 0.70
N LYS A 47 -7.63 11.20 0.08
CA LYS A 47 -7.87 12.47 0.77
C LYS A 47 -9.10 12.41 1.70
N VAL A 48 -10.19 11.81 1.24
CA VAL A 48 -11.40 11.60 2.05
C VAL A 48 -11.08 10.67 3.23
N VAL A 49 -10.47 9.52 2.98
CA VAL A 49 -10.06 8.57 4.03
C VAL A 49 -9.13 9.23 5.05
N TYR A 50 -8.17 10.04 4.58
CA TYR A 50 -7.27 10.77 5.47
C TYR A 50 -8.02 11.71 6.40
N ALA A 51 -8.91 12.52 5.86
CA ALA A 51 -9.71 13.48 6.64
C ALA A 51 -10.59 12.80 7.69
N GLU A 52 -11.18 11.66 7.36
CA GLU A 52 -12.10 10.92 8.24
C GLU A 52 -11.39 10.08 9.31
N GLN A 53 -10.25 9.47 9.00
CA GLN A 53 -9.65 8.43 9.80
C GLN A 53 -8.28 8.79 10.39
N CYS A 54 -7.54 9.73 9.78
CA CYS A 54 -6.14 9.99 10.13
C CYS A 54 -5.91 11.40 10.69
N ALA A 55 -6.60 12.39 10.13
CA ALA A 55 -6.34 13.81 10.38
C ALA A 55 -6.52 14.21 11.85
N SER A 56 -7.41 13.57 12.60
CA SER A 56 -7.64 13.86 14.02
C SER A 56 -6.39 13.68 14.90
N CYS A 57 -5.49 12.76 14.51
CA CYS A 57 -4.23 12.52 15.20
C CYS A 57 -3.03 13.06 14.42
N HIS A 58 -2.98 12.89 13.10
CA HIS A 58 -1.84 13.25 12.28
C HIS A 58 -1.87 14.69 11.73
N GLY A 59 -2.92 15.46 12.09
CA GLY A 59 -3.11 16.84 11.64
C GLY A 59 -3.80 16.93 10.26
N ALA A 60 -4.59 17.95 10.07
CA ALA A 60 -5.34 18.17 8.81
C ALA A 60 -4.40 18.47 7.62
N ASN A 61 -3.21 19.00 7.88
CA ASN A 61 -2.17 19.31 6.91
C ASN A 61 -0.97 18.35 7.03
N LEU A 62 -1.15 17.16 7.58
CA LEU A 62 -0.12 16.12 7.78
C LEU A 62 0.99 16.52 8.78
N GLU A 63 0.79 17.57 9.58
CA GLU A 63 1.76 18.18 10.47
C GLU A 63 2.05 17.35 11.73
N GLY A 64 1.22 16.36 12.07
CA GLY A 64 1.34 15.56 13.29
C GLY A 64 1.05 16.33 14.56
N GLN A 65 1.41 15.75 15.68
CA GLN A 65 1.26 16.35 17.01
C GLN A 65 2.57 17.03 17.48
N PRO A 66 2.46 18.07 18.33
CA PRO A 66 3.65 18.72 18.90
C PRO A 66 4.54 17.73 19.66
N ASN A 67 5.85 17.93 19.56
CA ASN A 67 6.85 17.10 20.26
C ASN A 67 6.74 15.58 19.99
N TRP A 68 6.30 15.19 18.80
CA TRP A 68 6.03 13.79 18.43
C TRP A 68 7.22 12.82 18.64
N ARG A 69 8.45 13.31 18.80
CA ARG A 69 9.63 12.50 19.13
C ARG A 69 9.80 12.27 20.63
N LYS A 70 8.99 12.95 21.49
CA LYS A 70 9.09 12.87 22.95
C LYS A 70 7.92 12.04 23.50
N ARG A 71 8.22 11.00 24.29
CA ARG A 71 7.20 10.17 24.92
C ARG A 71 6.34 10.98 25.89
N LEU A 72 5.06 10.69 25.85
CA LEU A 72 4.08 11.15 26.82
C LEU A 72 4.31 10.46 28.18
N PRO A 73 3.69 10.96 29.28
CA PRO A 73 3.79 10.32 30.60
C PRO A 73 3.34 8.85 30.63
N ASN A 74 2.42 8.45 29.72
CA ASN A 74 1.97 7.07 29.58
C ASN A 74 2.93 6.18 28.74
N GLY A 75 4.09 6.69 28.35
CA GLY A 75 5.09 5.97 27.58
C GLY A 75 4.88 5.96 26.06
N ARG A 76 3.70 6.38 25.56
CA ARG A 76 3.38 6.40 24.12
C ARG A 76 3.96 7.62 23.43
N LEU A 77 4.17 7.53 22.12
CA LEU A 77 4.56 8.67 21.30
C LEU A 77 3.32 9.35 20.72
N PRO A 78 3.30 10.70 20.66
CA PRO A 78 2.30 11.43 19.90
C PRO A 78 2.37 11.06 18.40
N ALA A 79 1.27 11.27 17.67
CA ALA A 79 1.20 10.98 16.25
C ALA A 79 2.24 11.79 15.45
N PRO A 80 3.11 11.12 14.67
CA PRO A 80 4.14 11.81 13.87
C PRO A 80 3.54 12.52 12.66
N PRO A 81 4.24 13.54 12.12
CA PRO A 81 3.90 14.13 10.84
C PRO A 81 3.99 13.12 9.70
N HIS A 82 3.13 13.28 8.70
CA HIS A 82 3.20 12.55 7.43
C HIS A 82 3.84 13.35 6.31
N ASP A 83 4.19 14.61 6.56
CA ASP A 83 4.93 15.47 5.64
C ASP A 83 6.44 15.16 5.64
N ARG A 84 7.25 16.03 4.97
CA ARG A 84 8.70 15.87 4.92
C ARG A 84 9.40 15.96 6.28
N THR A 85 8.77 16.56 7.30
CA THR A 85 9.35 16.73 8.64
C THR A 85 9.20 15.49 9.52
N GLY A 86 8.31 14.59 9.14
CA GLY A 86 8.09 13.30 9.78
C GLY A 86 9.09 12.23 9.34
N HIS A 87 8.69 10.96 9.48
CA HIS A 87 9.54 9.84 9.08
C HIS A 87 8.81 8.75 8.29
N THR A 88 7.57 8.99 7.87
CA THR A 88 6.76 8.05 7.10
C THR A 88 7.49 7.55 5.85
N TRP A 89 8.20 8.42 5.17
CA TRP A 89 8.98 8.14 3.98
C TRP A 89 10.25 7.28 4.22
N HIS A 90 10.57 6.94 5.47
CA HIS A 90 11.62 5.98 5.82
C HIS A 90 11.15 4.52 5.79
N HIS A 91 9.87 4.28 5.54
CA HIS A 91 9.27 2.95 5.46
C HIS A 91 8.91 2.60 4.01
N SER A 92 9.02 1.31 3.66
CA SER A 92 8.53 0.81 2.37
C SER A 92 6.99 0.84 2.33
N ASP A 93 6.42 0.82 1.12
CA ASP A 93 4.97 0.81 0.93
C ASP A 93 4.32 -0.37 1.65
N ARG A 94 4.94 -1.54 1.60
CA ARG A 94 4.48 -2.72 2.32
C ARG A 94 4.48 -2.51 3.84
N GLN A 95 5.55 -1.94 4.40
CA GLN A 95 5.60 -1.64 5.83
C GLN A 95 4.53 -0.63 6.24
N LEU A 96 4.32 0.42 5.45
CA LEU A 96 3.27 1.41 5.71
C LEU A 96 1.88 0.78 5.66
N PHE A 97 1.64 -0.07 4.66
CA PHE A 97 0.38 -0.81 4.53
C PHE A 97 0.13 -1.71 5.75
N GLU A 98 1.10 -2.53 6.14
CA GLU A 98 0.98 -3.43 7.29
C GLU A 98 0.79 -2.68 8.61
N MET A 99 1.53 -1.58 8.83
CA MET A 99 1.36 -0.73 10.01
C MET A 99 -0.03 -0.11 10.08
N THR A 100 -0.58 0.31 8.95
CA THR A 100 -1.94 0.87 8.91
C THR A 100 -2.98 -0.22 9.11
N LYS A 101 -2.85 -1.34 8.42
CA LYS A 101 -3.81 -2.44 8.48
C LYS A 101 -3.86 -3.11 9.85
N ASN A 102 -2.72 -3.51 10.37
CA ASN A 102 -2.60 -4.34 11.56
C ASN A 102 -2.22 -3.55 12.84
N GLY A 103 -1.98 -2.25 12.71
CA GLY A 103 -1.48 -1.40 13.78
C GLY A 103 0.03 -1.61 14.02
N THR A 104 0.68 -0.59 14.57
CA THR A 104 2.12 -0.64 14.86
C THR A 104 2.47 -1.71 15.89
N SER A 105 1.58 -1.97 16.84
CA SER A 105 1.75 -3.04 17.85
C SER A 105 1.80 -4.44 17.23
N GLY A 106 1.12 -4.66 16.10
CA GLY A 106 1.16 -5.93 15.36
C GLY A 106 2.52 -6.23 14.75
N MET A 107 3.30 -5.20 14.43
CA MET A 107 4.64 -5.33 13.83
C MET A 107 5.75 -5.33 14.88
N MET A 108 5.55 -4.70 16.02
CA MET A 108 6.53 -4.56 17.10
C MET A 108 5.92 -5.05 18.42
N PRO A 109 6.07 -6.33 18.77
CA PRO A 109 5.54 -6.87 20.03
C PRO A 109 6.00 -6.04 21.25
N GLY A 110 5.06 -5.66 22.10
CA GLY A 110 5.33 -4.82 23.28
C GLY A 110 5.41 -3.32 23.01
N TYR A 111 5.27 -2.87 21.76
CA TYR A 111 5.17 -1.45 21.47
C TYR A 111 3.76 -0.92 21.71
N GLU A 112 3.63 -0.01 22.67
CA GLU A 112 2.37 0.66 22.95
C GLU A 112 2.17 1.89 22.07
N THR A 113 1.00 1.98 21.44
CA THR A 113 0.64 3.05 20.52
C THR A 113 -0.85 3.41 20.67
N ASP A 114 -1.18 4.66 20.35
CA ASP A 114 -2.56 5.12 20.21
C ASP A 114 -3.08 4.97 18.77
N MET A 115 -2.21 4.60 17.80
CA MET A 115 -2.62 4.32 16.43
C MET A 115 -3.39 3.00 16.37
N PRO A 116 -4.69 3.01 15.98
CA PRO A 116 -5.47 1.79 15.87
C PRO A 116 -5.06 0.93 14.68
N ALA A 117 -5.46 -0.34 14.67
CA ALA A 117 -5.45 -1.17 13.49
C ALA A 117 -6.71 -0.89 12.65
N TYR A 118 -6.55 -0.74 11.33
CA TYR A 118 -7.66 -0.39 10.44
C TYR A 118 -8.24 -1.57 9.65
N LYS A 119 -7.77 -2.80 9.88
CA LYS A 119 -8.19 -4.01 9.13
C LYS A 119 -9.70 -4.26 9.14
N ASP A 120 -10.40 -3.83 10.19
CA ASP A 120 -11.83 -4.02 10.35
C ASP A 120 -12.64 -2.74 10.02
N VAL A 121 -11.95 -1.66 9.61
CA VAL A 121 -12.53 -0.32 9.34
C VAL A 121 -12.35 0.08 7.87
N LEU A 122 -11.18 -0.20 7.30
CA LEU A 122 -10.80 0.18 5.94
C LEU A 122 -10.58 -1.06 5.06
N SER A 123 -11.00 -0.97 3.81
CA SER A 123 -10.59 -1.94 2.80
C SER A 123 -9.10 -1.77 2.44
N ASP A 124 -8.48 -2.81 1.88
CA ASP A 124 -7.11 -2.73 1.38
C ASP A 124 -6.94 -1.62 0.33
N ALA A 125 -7.97 -1.42 -0.50
CA ALA A 125 -7.99 -0.34 -1.49
C ALA A 125 -8.01 1.05 -0.82
N ASP A 126 -8.76 1.24 0.27
CA ASP A 126 -8.78 2.50 1.02
C ASP A 126 -7.44 2.77 1.71
N ILE A 127 -6.78 1.73 2.24
CA ILE A 127 -5.44 1.85 2.83
C ILE A 127 -4.44 2.27 1.75
N TRP A 128 -4.44 1.64 0.58
CA TRP A 128 -3.58 2.06 -0.54
C TRP A 128 -3.88 3.48 -1.03
N ALA A 129 -5.16 3.85 -1.08
CA ALA A 129 -5.58 5.19 -1.47
C ALA A 129 -5.05 6.26 -0.51
N VAL A 130 -5.19 6.07 0.81
CA VAL A 130 -4.70 7.05 1.79
C VAL A 130 -3.18 7.14 1.81
N LEU A 131 -2.46 6.04 1.64
CA LEU A 131 -1.00 6.05 1.50
C LEU A 131 -0.56 6.79 0.24
N SER A 132 -1.27 6.59 -0.89
CA SER A 132 -1.02 7.32 -2.13
C SER A 132 -1.25 8.83 -1.97
N PHE A 133 -2.32 9.23 -1.29
CA PHE A 133 -2.57 10.63 -0.96
C PHE A 133 -1.43 11.23 -0.12
N ILE A 134 -1.01 10.59 0.97
CA ILE A 134 0.11 11.05 1.80
C ILE A 134 1.37 11.23 0.95
N LYS A 135 1.73 10.23 0.15
CA LYS A 135 2.91 10.25 -0.73
C LYS A 135 2.85 11.34 -1.80
N SER A 136 1.65 11.67 -2.30
CA SER A 136 1.46 12.72 -3.31
C SER A 136 1.85 14.11 -2.79
N THR A 137 1.78 14.33 -1.48
CA THR A 137 2.12 15.61 -0.85
C THR A 137 3.63 15.80 -0.65
N TRP A 138 4.44 14.74 -0.80
CA TRP A 138 5.87 14.82 -0.58
C TRP A 138 6.60 15.54 -1.72
N PRO A 139 7.65 16.32 -1.42
CA PRO A 139 8.56 16.83 -2.43
C PRO A 139 9.23 15.70 -3.22
N ALA A 140 9.71 16.02 -4.43
CA ALA A 140 10.31 15.03 -5.33
C ALA A 140 11.48 14.27 -4.70
N ASP A 141 12.36 14.97 -3.99
CA ASP A 141 13.52 14.38 -3.29
C ASP A 141 13.12 13.33 -2.24
N ILE A 142 12.02 13.55 -1.54
CA ILE A 142 11.47 12.61 -0.56
C ILE A 142 10.83 11.41 -1.26
N ARG A 143 10.05 11.62 -2.34
CA ARG A 143 9.49 10.53 -3.13
C ARG A 143 10.58 9.62 -3.71
N ASP A 144 11.65 10.21 -4.24
CA ASP A 144 12.78 9.46 -4.78
C ASP A 144 13.51 8.62 -3.71
N ARG A 145 13.64 9.14 -2.49
CA ARG A 145 14.22 8.39 -1.36
C ARG A 145 13.34 7.21 -0.98
N GLN A 146 12.04 7.43 -0.84
CA GLN A 146 11.10 6.36 -0.50
C GLN A 146 11.00 5.32 -1.61
N HIS A 147 11.06 5.73 -2.89
CA HIS A 147 11.13 4.80 -4.01
C HIS A 147 12.35 3.87 -3.93
N ARG A 148 13.53 4.39 -3.60
CA ARG A 148 14.73 3.53 -3.35
C ARG A 148 14.53 2.58 -2.19
N MET A 149 13.82 3.00 -1.14
CA MET A 149 13.47 2.13 -0.01
C MET A 149 12.59 0.97 -0.44
N ASN A 150 11.59 1.22 -1.30
CA ASN A 150 10.72 0.18 -1.86
C ASN A 150 11.52 -0.86 -2.68
N GLN A 151 12.53 -0.42 -3.44
CA GLN A 151 13.38 -1.35 -4.22
C GLN A 151 14.24 -2.26 -3.32
N GLN A 152 14.60 -1.80 -2.14
CA GLN A 152 15.42 -2.57 -1.19
C GLN A 152 14.57 -3.49 -0.29
N ASN A 153 13.28 -3.18 -0.13
CA ASN A 153 12.35 -3.91 0.75
C ASN A 153 11.00 -4.10 0.02
N PRO A 154 10.98 -4.97 -1.01
CA PRO A 154 9.81 -5.21 -1.84
C PRO A 154 8.66 -5.89 -1.08
#